data_c353dbc665c0ac1e74eb0ece85b120d3
#
_entry.id   c353dbc665c0ac1e74eb0ece85b120d3
#
_cell.length_a   1.000
_cell.length_b   1.000
_cell.length_c   1.000
_cell.angle_alpha   90.00
_cell.angle_beta   90.00
_cell.angle_gamma   90.00
#
_symmetry.space_group_name_H-M   'P 1'
#
loop_
_entity.id
_entity.type
_entity.pdbx_description
1 polymer ?
#
loop_
_entity_poly.entity_id
_entity_poly.type
_entity_poly.pdbx_seq_one_letter_code
_entity_poly.pdbx_strand_id
1 'polypeptide(L)'
;MIEQNNVNHLIKTIKQALMTENNSHLGIKRVAISYTFDEINIHTWLRYSINTQTRYIKSQAQNTETLTLGSAKQWNYRSNHYQQAKLNIMPWLNKGFNIYSAMMFQALDHNKDSLWNDLAEMTFIIPAIEMVKTETSITLWCNCPIEIADQSQHLDSYLNDAFSYHNNLSIPKLTIDQITSLPKYSEWENSIKQVLNAMKQSSLKKLVLARKTTVEIIDNHSMVELVSESIKNEPNCNIYFQKINTTTAFLSVTPENLYLRKGNHIQCDAIAGTTSKGSTSMQTKHLAQSLLNSHKNIAEHQYVAEYIKESLIPLCQSIKITKEKNILELSHLQHIHSVIEGKLKTTITDFELLETLHPTPATGGLPKSIGLDLIANIESFNRGLYTGALGMISHNITEFFVGIRSCLMQDNKLFIYTGAGIVADSNALDEWQELDIKMESYLSMTYDISYQQ
;
A
#
# COMPACT_ATOMS: atom_id res chain seq x y z
N MET A 1 27.68 18.80 1.33
CA MET A 1 27.84 20.03 2.15
C MET A 1 26.62 20.94 2.09
N ILE A 2 26.06 21.25 0.92
CA ILE A 2 24.88 22.15 0.80
C ILE A 2 23.66 21.55 1.51
N GLU A 3 23.43 20.24 1.36
CA GLU A 3 22.27 19.54 1.95
C GLU A 3 22.34 19.42 3.47
N GLN A 4 23.51 19.18 4.06
CA GLN A 4 23.69 19.15 5.52
C GLN A 4 23.40 20.50 6.16
N ASN A 5 23.80 21.59 5.50
CA ASN A 5 23.49 22.94 5.96
C ASN A 5 21.99 23.22 5.92
N ASN A 6 21.27 22.69 4.90
CA ASN A 6 19.83 22.82 4.80
C ASN A 6 19.10 22.04 5.89
N VAL A 7 19.57 20.82 6.24
CA VAL A 7 19.04 20.03 7.37
C VAL A 7 19.22 20.78 8.69
N ASN A 8 20.41 21.27 8.97
CA ASN A 8 20.69 22.00 10.21
C ASN A 8 19.86 23.29 10.32
N HIS A 9 19.67 24.00 9.21
CA HIS A 9 18.81 25.17 9.17
C HIS A 9 17.35 24.79 9.45
N LEU A 10 16.86 23.72 8.83
CA LEU A 10 15.50 23.20 9.04
C LEU A 10 15.26 22.78 10.50
N ILE A 11 16.18 22.02 11.10
CA ILE A 11 16.10 21.62 12.52
C ILE A 11 16.04 22.86 13.40
N LYS A 12 16.86 23.87 13.13
CA LYS A 12 16.85 25.14 13.89
C LYS A 12 15.49 25.86 13.78
N THR A 13 14.94 25.92 12.57
CA THR A 13 13.64 26.55 12.31
C THR A 13 12.50 25.81 13.04
N ILE A 14 12.49 24.48 12.99
CA ILE A 14 11.52 23.64 13.71
C ILE A 14 11.63 23.86 15.21
N LYS A 15 12.85 23.89 15.77
CA LYS A 15 13.07 24.15 17.21
C LYS A 15 12.51 25.49 17.64
N GLN A 16 12.79 26.55 16.90
CA GLN A 16 12.27 27.88 17.19
C GLN A 16 10.74 27.90 17.17
N ALA A 17 10.13 27.27 16.17
CA ALA A 17 8.69 27.17 16.06
C ALA A 17 8.07 26.40 17.24
N LEU A 18 8.63 25.24 17.62
CA LEU A 18 8.16 24.44 18.77
C LEU A 18 8.32 25.16 20.11
N MET A 19 9.39 25.95 20.30
CA MET A 19 9.61 26.74 21.51
C MET A 19 8.63 27.90 21.65
N THR A 20 8.18 28.48 20.53
CA THR A 20 7.19 29.57 20.54
C THR A 20 5.74 29.09 20.53
N GLU A 21 5.50 27.81 20.21
CA GLU A 21 4.16 27.22 20.20
C GLU A 21 3.68 26.95 21.62
N ASN A 22 2.66 27.66 22.04
CA ASN A 22 2.06 27.52 23.37
C ASN A 22 0.89 26.53 23.42
N ASN A 23 0.35 26.16 22.23
CA ASN A 23 -0.77 25.25 22.15
C ASN A 23 -0.27 23.79 22.02
N SER A 24 -0.80 22.94 22.85
CA SER A 24 -0.64 21.50 22.70
C SER A 24 -1.98 20.81 22.59
N HIS A 25 -2.03 19.75 21.80
CA HIS A 25 -3.21 18.94 21.65
C HIS A 25 -2.90 17.51 22.11
N LEU A 26 -3.59 17.05 23.14
CA LEU A 26 -3.43 15.67 23.68
C LEU A 26 -1.98 15.30 24.03
N GLY A 27 -1.19 16.29 24.49
CA GLY A 27 0.21 16.09 24.88
C GLY A 27 1.22 16.15 23.71
N ILE A 28 0.82 16.64 22.52
CA ILE A 28 1.71 16.88 21.38
C ILE A 28 1.66 18.36 20.97
N LYS A 29 2.83 18.99 20.82
CA LYS A 29 2.99 20.26 20.12
C LYS A 29 3.08 19.99 18.62
N ARG A 30 2.39 20.77 17.80
CA ARG A 30 2.38 20.64 16.35
C ARG A 30 2.66 21.98 15.69
N VAL A 31 3.66 22.00 14.83
CA VAL A 31 4.02 23.18 14.04
C VAL A 31 4.01 22.84 12.56
N ALA A 32 3.67 23.82 11.73
CA ALA A 32 3.69 23.72 10.27
C ALA A 32 4.60 24.77 9.69
N ILE A 33 5.41 24.37 8.70
CA ILE A 33 6.33 25.27 7.98
C ILE A 33 6.11 25.01 6.50
N SER A 34 5.86 26.07 5.73
CA SER A 34 5.69 25.96 4.27
C SER A 34 6.97 26.37 3.55
N TYR A 35 7.30 25.62 2.51
CA TYR A 35 8.48 25.79 1.67
C TYR A 35 8.10 25.90 0.20
N THR A 36 8.98 26.52 -0.60
CA THR A 36 8.94 26.44 -2.06
C THR A 36 9.60 25.16 -2.56
N PHE A 37 9.37 24.77 -3.82
CA PHE A 37 9.91 23.54 -4.40
C PHE A 37 11.46 23.51 -4.47
N ASP A 38 12.09 24.68 -4.58
CA ASP A 38 13.54 24.80 -4.72
C ASP A 38 14.30 24.57 -3.39
N GLU A 39 13.59 24.62 -2.26
CA GLU A 39 14.20 24.52 -0.95
C GLU A 39 14.27 23.09 -0.41
N ILE A 40 13.31 22.22 -0.79
CA ILE A 40 13.24 20.83 -0.30
C ILE A 40 12.89 19.87 -1.44
N ASN A 41 13.71 18.82 -1.60
CA ASN A 41 13.43 17.72 -2.51
C ASN A 41 13.06 16.45 -1.71
N ILE A 42 11.78 16.06 -1.77
CA ILE A 42 11.24 14.92 -1.01
C ILE A 42 11.92 13.59 -1.36
N HIS A 43 12.36 13.41 -2.63
CA HIS A 43 13.07 12.20 -3.06
C HIS A 43 14.49 12.16 -2.49
N THR A 44 15.14 13.30 -2.37
CA THR A 44 16.44 13.41 -1.68
C THR A 44 16.27 13.02 -0.21
N TRP A 45 15.24 13.52 0.46
CA TRP A 45 14.96 13.20 1.86
C TRP A 45 14.60 11.72 2.06
N LEU A 46 13.87 11.13 1.14
CA LEU A 46 13.57 9.69 1.17
C LEU A 46 14.87 8.86 1.12
N ARG A 47 15.84 9.25 0.32
CA ARG A 47 17.15 8.58 0.23
C ARG A 47 17.96 8.68 1.52
N TYR A 48 17.81 9.76 2.26
CA TYR A 48 18.63 10.03 3.43
C TYR A 48 18.05 9.54 4.75
N SER A 49 16.79 9.18 4.81
CA SER A 49 16.11 8.73 6.04
C SER A 49 16.30 7.22 6.33
N ILE A 50 17.58 6.78 6.34
CA ILE A 50 17.89 5.32 6.42
C ILE A 50 17.64 4.73 7.80
N ASN A 51 17.75 5.48 8.89
CA ASN A 51 17.71 4.95 10.25
C ASN A 51 16.37 5.10 10.97
N THR A 52 15.40 5.78 10.39
CA THR A 52 14.10 6.04 11.01
C THR A 52 13.00 5.22 10.38
N GLN A 53 11.91 5.02 11.11
CA GLN A 53 10.66 4.54 10.53
C GLN A 53 10.20 5.53 9.46
N THR A 54 10.40 5.17 8.20
CA THR A 54 10.10 6.03 7.04
C THR A 54 8.94 5.46 6.27
N ARG A 55 8.02 6.33 5.84
CA ARG A 55 6.97 6.00 4.88
C ARG A 55 6.98 7.03 3.77
N TYR A 56 6.76 6.55 2.55
CA TYR A 56 6.52 7.40 1.41
C TYR A 56 5.21 6.98 0.73
N ILE A 57 4.37 7.95 0.43
CA ILE A 57 3.09 7.75 -0.23
C ILE A 57 3.01 8.72 -1.41
N LYS A 58 2.77 8.16 -2.62
CA LYS A 58 2.38 8.94 -3.80
C LYS A 58 0.93 8.63 -4.10
N SER A 59 0.07 9.64 -4.06
CA SER A 59 -1.34 9.54 -4.42
C SER A 59 -1.58 10.11 -5.80
N GLN A 60 -2.14 9.31 -6.70
CA GLN A 60 -2.58 9.76 -8.03
C GLN A 60 -3.85 10.59 -7.94
N ALA A 61 -4.80 10.17 -7.12
CA ALA A 61 -6.10 10.81 -7.00
C ALA A 61 -6.06 12.18 -6.31
N GLN A 62 -5.01 12.42 -5.50
CA GLN A 62 -4.77 13.69 -4.84
C GLN A 62 -3.66 14.50 -5.50
N ASN A 63 -2.89 13.91 -6.40
CA ASN A 63 -1.67 14.49 -6.98
C ASN A 63 -0.71 15.01 -5.90
N THR A 64 -0.43 14.16 -4.91
CA THR A 64 0.42 14.48 -3.77
C THR A 64 1.49 13.43 -3.56
N GLU A 65 2.62 13.89 -3.00
CA GLU A 65 3.66 13.03 -2.47
C GLU A 65 3.83 13.35 -0.98
N THR A 66 3.85 12.31 -0.15
CA THR A 66 4.01 12.46 1.29
C THR A 66 5.17 11.62 1.78
N LEU A 67 6.06 12.23 2.56
CA LEU A 67 7.14 11.56 3.28
C LEU A 67 6.91 11.73 4.78
N THR A 68 6.93 10.62 5.52
CA THR A 68 6.85 10.64 6.99
C THR A 68 8.08 10.03 7.61
N LEU A 69 8.61 10.66 8.67
CA LEU A 69 9.80 10.23 9.38
C LEU A 69 9.48 10.07 10.87
N GLY A 70 9.90 8.94 11.43
CA GLY A 70 9.71 8.64 12.85
C GLY A 70 8.25 8.53 13.28
N SER A 71 8.04 8.52 14.58
CA SER A 71 6.71 8.42 15.20
C SER A 71 6.63 9.31 16.45
N ALA A 72 5.70 10.27 16.46
CA ALA A 72 5.32 11.01 17.66
C ALA A 72 4.35 10.20 18.54
N LYS A 73 3.50 9.39 17.89
CA LYS A 73 2.59 8.46 18.55
C LYS A 73 2.24 7.29 17.64
N GLN A 74 2.13 6.11 18.23
CA GLN A 74 1.79 4.89 17.51
C GLN A 74 0.78 4.06 18.31
N TRP A 75 -0.12 3.42 17.59
CA TRP A 75 -1.06 2.43 18.10
C TRP A 75 -0.98 1.16 17.28
N ASN A 76 -0.97 0.03 17.96
CA ASN A 76 -0.90 -1.29 17.36
C ASN A 76 -2.09 -2.12 17.81
N TYR A 77 -2.76 -2.77 16.87
CA TYR A 77 -3.93 -3.61 17.13
C TYR A 77 -3.85 -4.92 16.35
N ARG A 78 -4.68 -5.88 16.78
CA ARG A 78 -5.01 -7.07 15.98
C ARG A 78 -6.02 -6.72 14.89
N SER A 79 -6.08 -7.52 13.85
CA SER A 79 -6.83 -7.25 12.59
C SER A 79 -8.34 -7.06 12.72
N ASN A 80 -8.94 -7.40 13.86
CA ASN A 80 -10.37 -7.24 14.11
C ASN A 80 -10.73 -6.16 15.15
N HIS A 81 -9.76 -5.38 15.64
CA HIS A 81 -9.95 -4.40 16.71
C HIS A 81 -10.32 -3.00 16.21
N TYR A 82 -11.13 -2.89 15.15
CA TYR A 82 -11.53 -1.59 14.56
C TYR A 82 -12.21 -0.65 15.55
N GLN A 83 -13.09 -1.16 16.41
CA GLN A 83 -13.80 -0.34 17.39
C GLN A 83 -12.86 0.23 18.45
N GLN A 84 -11.88 -0.55 18.91
CA GLN A 84 -10.88 -0.06 19.87
C GLN A 84 -9.96 0.97 19.21
N ALA A 85 -9.57 0.75 17.96
CA ALA A 85 -8.79 1.72 17.19
C ALA A 85 -9.58 3.03 17.02
N LYS A 86 -10.87 2.96 16.65
CA LYS A 86 -11.76 4.12 16.54
C LYS A 86 -11.78 4.96 17.82
N LEU A 87 -12.00 4.33 18.98
CA LEU A 87 -12.06 5.02 20.26
C LEU A 87 -10.77 5.77 20.59
N ASN A 88 -9.61 5.16 20.32
CA ASN A 88 -8.32 5.75 20.65
C ASN A 88 -7.85 6.82 19.64
N ILE A 89 -8.28 6.73 18.38
CA ILE A 89 -7.74 7.55 17.28
C ILE A 89 -8.64 8.75 16.95
N MET A 90 -9.98 8.60 17.04
CA MET A 90 -10.91 9.70 16.73
C MET A 90 -10.62 11.01 17.46
N PRO A 91 -10.20 11.04 18.75
CA PRO A 91 -9.84 12.29 19.42
C PRO A 91 -8.72 13.06 18.71
N TRP A 92 -7.76 12.37 18.09
CA TRP A 92 -6.63 12.94 17.35
C TRP A 92 -7.05 13.47 15.98
N LEU A 93 -7.88 12.72 15.26
CA LEU A 93 -8.47 13.17 14.00
C LEU A 93 -9.29 14.44 14.18
N ASN A 94 -10.06 14.52 15.25
CA ASN A 94 -10.85 15.72 15.61
C ASN A 94 -9.99 16.95 15.94
N LYS A 95 -8.70 16.75 16.27
CA LYS A 95 -7.70 17.81 16.46
C LYS A 95 -6.90 18.11 15.19
N GLY A 96 -7.26 17.49 14.06
CA GLY A 96 -6.66 17.74 12.74
C GLY A 96 -5.33 17.01 12.50
N PHE A 97 -4.97 16.00 13.29
CA PHE A 97 -3.81 15.14 12.99
C PHE A 97 -4.12 14.22 11.83
N ASN A 98 -3.12 14.02 10.97
CA ASN A 98 -3.13 12.97 9.96
C ASN A 98 -2.61 11.67 10.59
N ILE A 99 -3.31 10.57 10.34
CA ILE A 99 -2.98 9.25 10.88
C ILE A 99 -2.60 8.32 9.72
N TYR A 100 -1.35 7.88 9.68
CA TYR A 100 -0.86 6.95 8.68
C TYR A 100 -1.07 5.52 9.15
N SER A 101 -1.51 4.64 8.25
CA SER A 101 -1.89 3.29 8.61
C SER A 101 -1.40 2.25 7.60
N ALA A 102 -1.01 1.10 8.15
CA ALA A 102 -0.79 -0.13 7.41
C ALA A 102 -1.54 -1.25 8.13
N MET A 103 -2.39 -1.96 7.41
CA MET A 103 -3.19 -3.06 7.92
C MET A 103 -2.94 -4.30 7.08
N MET A 104 -2.65 -5.41 7.73
CA MET A 104 -2.42 -6.68 7.06
C MET A 104 -3.72 -7.23 6.46
N PHE A 105 -3.57 -8.13 5.49
CA PHE A 105 -4.68 -8.82 4.83
C PHE A 105 -5.60 -9.53 5.84
N GLN A 106 -5.00 -10.22 6.80
CA GLN A 106 -5.67 -10.94 7.89
C GLN A 106 -4.72 -11.13 9.07
N ALA A 107 -5.21 -11.70 10.15
CA ALA A 107 -4.40 -12.06 11.31
C ALA A 107 -3.24 -12.99 10.93
N LEU A 108 -2.09 -12.82 11.59
CA LEU A 108 -0.92 -13.66 11.38
C LEU A 108 -1.13 -15.06 11.98
N ASP A 109 -0.78 -16.06 11.19
CA ASP A 109 -0.59 -17.43 11.70
C ASP A 109 0.89 -17.64 12.05
N HIS A 110 1.20 -17.65 13.33
CA HIS A 110 2.57 -17.80 13.82
C HIS A 110 3.19 -19.19 13.56
N ASN A 111 2.39 -20.16 13.07
CA ASN A 111 2.88 -21.47 12.62
C ASN A 111 3.42 -21.46 11.19
N LYS A 112 3.19 -20.39 10.43
CA LYS A 112 3.66 -20.25 9.05
C LYS A 112 5.07 -19.65 9.01
N ASP A 113 5.23 -18.49 8.39
CA ASP A 113 6.52 -17.81 8.33
C ASP A 113 6.58 -16.63 9.31
N SER A 114 7.82 -16.19 9.64
CA SER A 114 8.07 -15.09 10.59
C SER A 114 8.31 -13.73 9.92
N LEU A 115 8.16 -13.64 8.60
CA LEU A 115 8.54 -12.44 7.81
C LEU A 115 7.85 -11.16 8.28
N TRP A 116 6.68 -11.25 8.88
CA TRP A 116 5.85 -10.13 9.29
C TRP A 116 5.79 -9.89 10.81
N ASN A 117 6.53 -10.71 11.61
CA ASN A 117 6.43 -10.67 13.08
C ASN A 117 6.88 -9.33 13.69
N ASP A 118 7.70 -8.55 13.01
CA ASP A 118 8.13 -7.21 13.45
C ASP A 118 7.04 -6.14 13.29
N LEU A 119 5.91 -6.46 12.65
CA LEU A 119 4.79 -5.57 12.44
C LEU A 119 3.55 -6.03 13.20
N ALA A 120 2.80 -5.07 13.74
CA ALA A 120 1.45 -5.33 14.20
C ALA A 120 0.49 -5.48 13.01
N GLU A 121 -0.57 -6.28 13.20
CA GLU A 121 -1.56 -6.54 12.14
C GLU A 121 -2.28 -5.27 11.67
N MET A 122 -2.48 -4.29 12.57
CA MET A 122 -2.95 -2.95 12.24
C MET A 122 -2.08 -1.93 12.99
N THR A 123 -1.46 -1.04 12.27
CA THR A 123 -0.64 0.04 12.82
C THR A 123 -1.22 1.39 12.40
N PHE A 124 -1.34 2.30 13.37
CA PHE A 124 -1.74 3.68 13.14
C PHE A 124 -0.69 4.61 13.77
N ILE A 125 -0.27 5.66 13.04
CA ILE A 125 0.85 6.49 13.44
C ILE A 125 0.55 7.97 13.20
N ILE A 126 0.86 8.80 14.19
CA ILE A 126 1.17 10.22 13.99
C ILE A 126 2.69 10.29 13.78
N PRO A 127 3.19 10.69 12.62
CA PRO A 127 4.63 10.79 12.38
C PRO A 127 5.25 11.92 13.19
N ALA A 128 6.55 11.81 13.49
CA ALA A 128 7.31 12.91 14.06
C ALA A 128 7.43 14.07 13.06
N ILE A 129 7.79 13.74 11.83
CA ILE A 129 7.86 14.68 10.71
C ILE A 129 6.97 14.16 9.59
N GLU A 130 6.20 15.08 9.02
CA GLU A 130 5.33 14.84 7.87
C GLU A 130 5.63 15.92 6.82
N MET A 131 6.07 15.53 5.62
CA MET A 131 6.26 16.40 4.48
C MET A 131 5.22 16.07 3.42
N VAL A 132 4.40 17.04 3.07
CA VAL A 132 3.37 16.89 2.03
C VAL A 132 3.69 17.83 0.89
N LYS A 133 3.97 17.26 -0.28
CA LYS A 133 4.19 17.96 -1.54
C LYS A 133 2.90 17.92 -2.35
N THR A 134 2.45 19.08 -2.78
CA THR A 134 1.35 19.29 -3.72
C THR A 134 1.92 19.81 -5.05
N GLU A 135 1.07 20.20 -5.98
CA GLU A 135 1.52 20.84 -7.23
C GLU A 135 2.22 22.19 -7.02
N THR A 136 1.93 22.89 -5.94
CA THR A 136 2.34 24.29 -5.76
C THR A 136 3.22 24.54 -4.54
N SER A 137 3.28 23.61 -3.60
CA SER A 137 3.96 23.82 -2.32
C SER A 137 4.42 22.53 -1.65
N ILE A 138 5.35 22.67 -0.73
CA ILE A 138 5.69 21.63 0.26
C ILE A 138 5.36 22.17 1.65
N THR A 139 4.56 21.43 2.40
CA THR A 139 4.28 21.71 3.81
C THR A 139 4.96 20.66 4.67
N LEU A 140 5.75 21.13 5.62
CA LEU A 140 6.37 20.28 6.63
C LEU A 140 5.62 20.46 7.95
N TRP A 141 5.14 19.37 8.51
CA TRP A 141 4.58 19.32 9.86
C TRP A 141 5.58 18.62 10.78
N CYS A 142 5.79 19.19 11.96
CA CYS A 142 6.50 18.53 13.06
C CYS A 142 5.53 18.32 14.22
N ASN A 143 5.40 17.06 14.65
CA ASN A 143 4.62 16.64 15.80
C ASN A 143 5.60 16.19 16.88
N CYS A 144 5.64 16.89 18.01
CA CYS A 144 6.59 16.60 19.09
C CYS A 144 5.85 16.42 20.42
N PRO A 145 6.06 15.28 21.11
CA PRO A 145 5.54 15.13 22.48
C PRO A 145 6.03 16.27 23.38
N ILE A 146 5.13 16.79 24.22
CA ILE A 146 5.40 17.95 25.11
C ILE A 146 6.61 17.70 26.00
N GLU A 147 6.72 16.49 26.54
CA GLU A 147 7.81 16.06 27.43
C GLU A 147 9.18 16.18 26.75
N ILE A 148 9.22 16.05 25.41
CA ILE A 148 10.42 16.22 24.58
C ILE A 148 10.59 17.67 24.16
N ALA A 149 9.51 18.33 23.75
CA ALA A 149 9.54 19.71 23.24
C ALA A 149 10.01 20.73 24.28
N ASP A 150 9.71 20.49 25.56
CA ASP A 150 10.07 21.39 26.66
C ASP A 150 11.49 21.15 27.19
N GLN A 151 12.22 20.13 26.69
CA GLN A 151 13.60 19.81 27.07
C GLN A 151 14.54 19.90 25.87
N SER A 152 15.36 20.95 25.78
CA SER A 152 16.16 21.25 24.59
C SER A 152 17.09 20.15 24.14
N GLN A 153 17.70 19.39 25.07
CA GLN A 153 18.58 18.25 24.74
C GLN A 153 17.81 17.07 24.16
N HIS A 154 16.63 16.76 24.68
CA HIS A 154 15.76 15.70 24.16
C HIS A 154 15.19 16.09 22.80
N LEU A 155 14.86 17.37 22.59
CA LEU A 155 14.38 17.87 21.32
C LEU A 155 15.44 17.78 20.22
N ASP A 156 16.72 18.05 20.55
CA ASP A 156 17.82 17.86 19.60
C ASP A 156 17.98 16.41 19.16
N SER A 157 17.96 15.47 20.12
CA SER A 157 18.02 14.04 19.80
C SER A 157 16.83 13.62 18.94
N TYR A 158 15.62 14.01 19.31
CA TYR A 158 14.39 13.69 18.61
C TYR A 158 14.41 14.15 17.13
N LEU A 159 14.83 15.37 16.88
CA LEU A 159 14.94 15.92 15.53
C LEU A 159 16.08 15.30 14.75
N ASN A 160 17.26 15.13 15.37
CA ASN A 160 18.40 14.49 14.72
C ASN A 160 18.11 13.03 14.37
N ASP A 161 17.40 12.28 15.21
CA ASP A 161 16.97 10.91 14.93
C ASP A 161 15.98 10.88 13.75
N ALA A 162 15.05 11.83 13.69
CA ALA A 162 14.10 11.95 12.57
C ALA A 162 14.80 12.32 11.24
N PHE A 163 15.86 13.14 11.30
CA PHE A 163 16.59 13.61 10.13
C PHE A 163 17.97 12.94 9.94
N SER A 164 18.18 11.73 10.48
CA SER A 164 19.46 11.03 10.35
C SER A 164 19.82 10.75 8.88
N TYR A 165 21.07 11.06 8.53
CA TYR A 165 21.57 11.16 7.16
C TYR A 165 22.72 10.18 6.88
N HIS A 166 22.71 9.51 5.73
CA HIS A 166 23.85 8.72 5.23
C HIS A 166 24.22 9.06 3.79
N ASN A 167 25.54 9.21 3.53
CA ASN A 167 26.11 9.78 2.31
C ASN A 167 26.33 8.79 1.15
N ASN A 168 26.03 7.49 1.29
CA ASN A 168 26.43 6.50 0.29
C ASN A 168 25.23 5.89 -0.42
N LEU A 169 24.91 6.43 -1.59
CA LEU A 169 23.96 5.82 -2.51
C LEU A 169 24.60 5.75 -3.90
N SER A 170 25.15 4.60 -4.25
CA SER A 170 25.33 4.18 -5.64
C SER A 170 24.09 3.42 -6.07
N ILE A 171 23.59 3.64 -7.27
CA ILE A 171 22.51 2.82 -7.86
C ILE A 171 23.18 1.53 -8.36
N PRO A 172 23.11 0.42 -7.63
CA PRO A 172 23.68 -0.83 -8.10
C PRO A 172 22.70 -1.52 -9.05
N LYS A 173 23.24 -2.21 -10.02
CA LYS A 173 22.47 -3.06 -10.92
C LYS A 173 22.07 -4.33 -10.17
N LEU A 174 20.78 -4.67 -10.16
CA LEU A 174 20.32 -5.87 -9.48
C LEU A 174 20.91 -7.12 -10.15
N THR A 175 21.68 -7.91 -9.41
CA THR A 175 22.17 -9.22 -9.84
C THR A 175 21.39 -10.29 -9.08
N ILE A 176 20.58 -11.06 -9.82
CA ILE A 176 19.77 -12.15 -9.26
C ILE A 176 20.62 -13.41 -9.18
N ASP A 177 20.66 -14.02 -8.00
CA ASP A 177 21.31 -15.31 -7.76
C ASP A 177 20.33 -16.48 -7.94
N GLN A 178 19.20 -16.45 -7.25
CA GLN A 178 18.22 -17.53 -7.25
C GLN A 178 16.78 -17.01 -7.20
N ILE A 179 15.88 -17.74 -7.86
CA ILE A 179 14.43 -17.51 -7.79
C ILE A 179 13.74 -18.79 -7.33
N THR A 180 12.93 -18.70 -6.29
CA THR A 180 12.11 -19.80 -5.79
C THR A 180 10.67 -19.35 -5.57
N SER A 181 9.70 -20.24 -5.77
CA SER A 181 8.27 -19.94 -5.60
C SER A 181 7.61 -20.85 -4.58
N LEU A 182 6.70 -20.28 -3.80
CA LEU A 182 5.84 -20.98 -2.85
C LEU A 182 4.38 -20.53 -3.07
N PRO A 183 3.44 -21.43 -3.41
CA PRO A 183 3.68 -22.87 -3.67
C PRO A 183 4.49 -23.13 -4.95
N LYS A 184 4.99 -24.35 -5.12
CA LYS A 184 5.45 -24.86 -6.42
C LYS A 184 4.25 -25.17 -7.31
N TYR A 185 4.47 -25.32 -8.64
CA TYR A 185 3.37 -25.55 -9.59
C TYR A 185 2.49 -26.78 -9.24
N SER A 186 3.09 -27.89 -8.81
CA SER A 186 2.33 -29.09 -8.41
C SER A 186 1.42 -28.87 -7.18
N GLU A 187 1.88 -28.06 -6.22
CA GLU A 187 1.11 -27.68 -5.05
C GLU A 187 0.01 -26.69 -5.44
N TRP A 188 0.32 -25.74 -6.33
CA TRP A 188 -0.62 -24.80 -6.92
C TRP A 188 -1.78 -25.52 -7.62
N GLU A 189 -1.46 -26.49 -8.48
CA GLU A 189 -2.48 -27.28 -9.17
C GLU A 189 -3.42 -27.98 -8.20
N ASN A 190 -2.88 -28.55 -7.11
CA ASN A 190 -3.71 -29.14 -6.05
C ASN A 190 -4.57 -28.10 -5.32
N SER A 191 -4.04 -26.92 -5.04
CA SER A 191 -4.77 -25.81 -4.42
C SER A 191 -5.93 -25.37 -5.31
N ILE A 192 -5.72 -25.23 -6.62
CA ILE A 192 -6.82 -24.90 -7.56
C ILE A 192 -7.90 -25.98 -7.56
N LYS A 193 -7.53 -27.25 -7.57
CA LYS A 193 -8.51 -28.37 -7.47
C LYS A 193 -9.33 -28.29 -6.19
N GLN A 194 -8.72 -27.96 -5.05
CA GLN A 194 -9.42 -27.76 -3.77
C GLN A 194 -10.43 -26.61 -3.85
N VAL A 195 -10.02 -25.45 -4.40
CA VAL A 195 -10.91 -24.28 -4.55
C VAL A 195 -12.09 -24.59 -5.46
N LEU A 196 -11.85 -25.22 -6.62
CA LEU A 196 -12.93 -25.58 -7.55
C LEU A 196 -13.89 -26.62 -6.94
N ASN A 197 -13.40 -27.54 -6.11
CA ASN A 197 -14.27 -28.45 -5.36
C ASN A 197 -15.07 -27.70 -4.29
N ALA A 198 -14.47 -26.77 -3.55
CA ALA A 198 -15.18 -25.93 -2.59
C ALA A 198 -16.30 -25.11 -3.25
N MET A 199 -16.06 -24.56 -4.45
CA MET A 199 -17.07 -23.84 -5.24
C MET A 199 -18.28 -24.73 -5.60
N LYS A 200 -18.04 -26.01 -5.90
CA LYS A 200 -19.13 -26.98 -6.19
C LYS A 200 -19.94 -27.38 -4.96
N GLN A 201 -19.33 -27.32 -3.78
CA GLN A 201 -19.92 -27.82 -2.51
C GLN A 201 -20.43 -26.70 -1.60
N SER A 202 -20.16 -25.43 -1.92
CA SER A 202 -20.54 -24.28 -1.09
C SER A 202 -21.04 -23.12 -1.93
N SER A 203 -21.34 -21.99 -1.29
CA SER A 203 -21.71 -20.73 -1.95
C SER A 203 -20.52 -19.92 -2.46
N LEU A 204 -19.29 -20.46 -2.44
CA LEU A 204 -18.09 -19.78 -2.89
C LEU A 204 -18.16 -19.50 -4.39
N LYS A 205 -18.07 -18.23 -4.79
CA LYS A 205 -18.15 -17.78 -6.19
C LYS A 205 -16.79 -17.38 -6.75
N LYS A 206 -15.92 -16.83 -5.91
CA LYS A 206 -14.59 -16.35 -6.26
C LYS A 206 -13.65 -16.55 -5.09
N LEU A 207 -12.37 -16.84 -5.38
CA LEU A 207 -11.28 -16.86 -4.41
C LEU A 207 -10.01 -16.36 -5.09
N VAL A 208 -9.21 -15.55 -4.38
CA VAL A 208 -7.87 -15.19 -4.85
C VAL A 208 -6.84 -16.01 -4.09
N LEU A 209 -6.04 -16.80 -4.80
CA LEU A 209 -4.87 -17.47 -4.24
C LEU A 209 -3.59 -16.73 -4.60
N ALA A 210 -2.67 -16.70 -3.66
CA ALA A 210 -1.40 -16.02 -3.81
C ALA A 210 -0.22 -16.98 -3.98
N ARG A 211 0.82 -16.46 -4.66
CA ARG A 211 2.16 -17.04 -4.74
C ARG A 211 3.16 -16.06 -4.16
N LYS A 212 4.04 -16.53 -3.30
CA LYS A 212 5.21 -15.82 -2.79
C LYS A 212 6.44 -16.28 -3.57
N THR A 213 7.05 -15.39 -4.33
CA THR A 213 8.30 -15.65 -5.07
C THR A 213 9.43 -14.98 -4.31
N THR A 214 10.44 -15.76 -3.92
CA THR A 214 11.67 -15.28 -3.28
C THR A 214 12.73 -15.11 -4.35
N VAL A 215 13.28 -13.89 -4.44
CA VAL A 215 14.40 -13.54 -5.31
C VAL A 215 15.60 -13.25 -4.41
N GLU A 216 16.65 -14.03 -4.49
CA GLU A 216 17.91 -13.78 -3.81
C GLU A 216 18.80 -12.89 -4.67
N ILE A 217 19.39 -11.85 -4.07
CA ILE A 217 20.22 -10.85 -4.74
C ILE A 217 21.64 -10.87 -4.18
N ILE A 218 22.64 -10.70 -5.05
CA ILE A 218 24.06 -10.78 -4.65
C ILE A 218 24.50 -9.52 -3.94
N ASP A 219 24.01 -8.35 -4.36
CA ASP A 219 24.46 -7.06 -3.85
C ASP A 219 23.48 -6.46 -2.84
N ASN A 220 23.99 -5.69 -1.87
CA ASN A 220 23.14 -4.93 -0.94
C ASN A 220 22.47 -3.76 -1.67
N HIS A 221 21.18 -3.87 -1.89
CA HIS A 221 20.35 -2.83 -2.49
C HIS A 221 19.54 -2.08 -1.43
N SER A 222 19.31 -0.80 -1.68
CA SER A 222 18.38 -0.01 -0.90
C SER A 222 16.98 -0.06 -1.53
N MET A 223 15.96 -0.40 -0.76
CA MET A 223 14.56 -0.32 -1.22
C MET A 223 14.14 1.09 -1.68
N VAL A 224 14.83 2.11 -1.24
CA VAL A 224 14.58 3.51 -1.67
C VAL A 224 14.86 3.70 -3.17
N GLU A 225 15.82 2.96 -3.70
CA GLU A 225 16.12 2.96 -5.14
C GLU A 225 14.97 2.36 -5.94
N LEU A 226 14.37 1.27 -5.44
CA LEU A 226 13.17 0.68 -6.04
C LEU A 226 11.99 1.67 -6.07
N VAL A 227 11.82 2.45 -5.01
CA VAL A 227 10.79 3.51 -4.98
C VAL A 227 11.05 4.52 -6.10
N SER A 228 12.29 4.97 -6.26
CA SER A 228 12.66 5.97 -7.28
C SER A 228 12.40 5.45 -8.70
N GLU A 229 12.76 4.21 -9.00
CA GLU A 229 12.49 3.58 -10.29
C GLU A 229 10.99 3.35 -10.51
N SER A 230 10.25 2.94 -9.47
CA SER A 230 8.80 2.77 -9.54
C SER A 230 8.06 4.07 -9.85
N ILE A 231 8.50 5.19 -9.27
CA ILE A 231 7.93 6.52 -9.55
C ILE A 231 8.09 6.88 -11.02
N LYS A 232 9.26 6.56 -11.59
CA LYS A 232 9.60 6.85 -12.99
C LYS A 232 8.83 5.94 -13.97
N ASN A 233 8.79 4.64 -13.66
CA ASN A 233 8.29 3.63 -14.59
C ASN A 233 6.77 3.45 -14.52
N GLU A 234 6.13 3.76 -13.39
CA GLU A 234 4.68 3.68 -13.18
C GLU A 234 4.10 5.03 -12.69
N PRO A 235 4.15 6.06 -13.54
CA PRO A 235 3.68 7.39 -13.17
C PRO A 235 2.20 7.42 -12.78
N ASN A 236 1.39 6.47 -13.29
CA ASN A 236 -0.06 6.37 -13.10
C ASN A 236 -0.47 5.46 -11.93
N CYS A 237 0.48 4.95 -11.14
CA CYS A 237 0.19 4.14 -9.95
C CYS A 237 0.35 4.95 -8.66
N ASN A 238 -0.42 4.57 -7.66
CA ASN A 238 -0.14 4.96 -6.29
C ASN A 238 1.07 4.18 -5.79
N ILE A 239 1.89 4.81 -4.95
CA ILE A 239 3.05 4.16 -4.35
C ILE A 239 2.91 4.25 -2.83
N TYR A 240 3.07 3.12 -2.18
CA TYR A 240 3.22 3.05 -0.73
C TYR A 240 4.53 2.33 -0.41
N PHE A 241 5.40 3.03 0.29
CA PHE A 241 6.65 2.49 0.82
C PHE A 241 6.67 2.63 2.32
N GLN A 242 7.11 1.58 3.02
CA GLN A 242 7.32 1.60 4.45
C GLN A 242 8.61 0.89 4.81
N LYS A 243 9.54 1.60 5.42
CA LYS A 243 10.70 1.02 6.07
C LYS A 243 10.28 0.51 7.45
N ILE A 244 10.56 -0.76 7.73
CA ILE A 244 10.17 -1.45 8.96
C ILE A 244 11.31 -1.39 9.97
N ASN A 245 12.51 -1.76 9.53
CA ASN A 245 13.76 -1.67 10.30
C ASN A 245 14.93 -1.40 9.36
N THR A 246 16.17 -1.59 9.80
CA THR A 246 17.38 -1.28 9.02
C THR A 246 17.52 -2.11 7.75
N THR A 247 17.03 -3.35 7.76
CA THR A 247 17.20 -4.33 6.66
C THR A 247 15.88 -4.73 6.01
N THR A 248 14.75 -4.29 6.58
CA THR A 248 13.42 -4.73 6.12
C THR A 248 12.58 -3.53 5.70
N ALA A 249 12.02 -3.61 4.49
CA ALA A 249 11.09 -2.61 3.98
C ALA A 249 10.05 -3.25 3.05
N PHE A 250 8.89 -2.61 2.95
CA PHE A 250 7.79 -3.02 2.08
C PHE A 250 7.52 -1.93 1.04
N LEU A 251 7.29 -2.35 -0.21
CA LEU A 251 6.93 -1.49 -1.33
C LEU A 251 5.69 -2.05 -2.05
N SER A 252 4.73 -1.19 -2.32
CA SER A 252 3.57 -1.47 -3.19
C SER A 252 3.43 -0.38 -4.24
N VAL A 253 3.22 -0.79 -5.50
CA VAL A 253 3.01 0.09 -6.66
C VAL A 253 1.65 -0.25 -7.26
N THR A 254 0.61 0.27 -6.65
CA THR A 254 -0.76 -0.20 -6.86
C THR A 254 -1.61 0.78 -7.67
N PRO A 255 -2.39 0.29 -8.64
CA PRO A 255 -3.38 1.11 -9.32
C PRO A 255 -4.72 1.20 -8.58
N GLU A 256 -4.90 0.44 -7.47
CA GLU A 256 -6.19 0.20 -6.84
C GLU A 256 -6.35 0.97 -5.53
N ASN A 257 -7.31 1.90 -5.50
CA ASN A 257 -7.78 2.47 -4.26
C ASN A 257 -8.83 1.54 -3.64
N LEU A 258 -8.59 1.11 -2.39
CA LEU A 258 -9.64 0.49 -1.59
C LEU A 258 -10.80 1.48 -1.43
N TYR A 259 -10.46 2.72 -1.04
CA TYR A 259 -11.34 3.87 -1.14
C TYR A 259 -10.58 5.19 -1.02
N LEU A 260 -11.16 6.24 -1.62
CA LEU A 260 -10.85 7.65 -1.38
C LEU A 260 -12.10 8.32 -0.82
N ARG A 261 -12.00 8.95 0.35
CA ARG A 261 -13.06 9.77 0.95
C ARG A 261 -12.66 11.24 0.96
N LYS A 262 -13.52 12.10 0.45
CA LYS A 262 -13.40 13.57 0.55
C LYS A 262 -14.66 14.13 1.21
N GLY A 263 -14.55 14.53 2.48
CA GLY A 263 -15.71 14.86 3.29
C GLY A 263 -16.67 13.67 3.43
N ASN A 264 -17.89 13.80 2.90
CA ASN A 264 -18.87 12.70 2.88
C ASN A 264 -18.98 11.99 1.52
N HIS A 265 -18.11 12.28 0.56
CA HIS A 265 -18.04 11.55 -0.72
C HIS A 265 -17.00 10.45 -0.64
N ILE A 266 -17.37 9.24 -1.04
CA ILE A 266 -16.50 8.08 -1.14
C ILE A 266 -16.42 7.62 -2.59
N GLN A 267 -15.22 7.19 -3.00
CA GLN A 267 -14.93 6.53 -4.27
C GLN A 267 -14.16 5.26 -3.99
N CYS A 268 -14.56 4.14 -4.60
CA CYS A 268 -13.88 2.84 -4.53
C CYS A 268 -13.58 2.37 -5.95
N ASP A 269 -12.42 1.73 -6.13
CA ASP A 269 -12.05 1.09 -7.38
C ASP A 269 -12.43 -0.41 -7.33
N ALA A 270 -13.02 -0.91 -8.40
CA ALA A 270 -13.19 -2.33 -8.67
C ALA A 270 -12.28 -2.70 -9.83
N ILE A 271 -11.20 -3.43 -9.54
CA ILE A 271 -10.21 -3.87 -10.53
C ILE A 271 -10.14 -5.39 -10.48
N ALA A 272 -10.48 -6.04 -11.59
CA ALA A 272 -10.34 -7.50 -11.75
C ALA A 272 -10.38 -7.86 -13.24
N GLY A 273 -9.85 -9.04 -13.60
CA GLY A 273 -9.60 -9.40 -14.98
C GLY A 273 -8.33 -8.70 -15.51
N THR A 274 -7.39 -9.50 -16.03
CA THR A 274 -6.05 -9.02 -16.40
C THR A 274 -5.64 -9.54 -17.77
N THR A 275 -4.96 -8.73 -18.54
CA THR A 275 -4.20 -9.15 -19.73
C THR A 275 -2.91 -8.36 -19.83
N SER A 276 -1.93 -8.89 -20.57
CA SER A 276 -0.70 -8.16 -20.88
C SER A 276 -0.99 -6.95 -21.76
N LYS A 277 -0.11 -5.97 -21.72
CA LYS A 277 -0.05 -4.91 -22.71
C LYS A 277 0.73 -5.43 -23.94
N GLY A 278 0.21 -5.16 -25.13
CA GLY A 278 0.89 -5.54 -26.37
C GLY A 278 2.13 -4.68 -26.64
N SER A 279 3.06 -5.21 -27.42
CA SER A 279 4.27 -4.47 -27.85
C SER A 279 3.99 -3.35 -28.84
N THR A 280 2.80 -3.34 -29.46
CA THR A 280 2.31 -2.28 -30.34
C THR A 280 0.94 -1.78 -29.90
N SER A 281 0.59 -0.54 -30.27
CA SER A 281 -0.73 0.03 -29.96
C SER A 281 -1.88 -0.82 -30.55
N MET A 282 -1.68 -1.47 -31.68
CA MET A 282 -2.69 -2.35 -32.29
C MET A 282 -2.89 -3.63 -31.45
N GLN A 283 -1.81 -4.26 -31.03
CA GLN A 283 -1.87 -5.45 -30.16
C GLN A 283 -2.50 -5.10 -28.81
N THR A 284 -2.12 -3.97 -28.21
CA THR A 284 -2.69 -3.47 -26.95
C THR A 284 -4.22 -3.33 -27.05
N LYS A 285 -4.74 -2.70 -28.12
CA LYS A 285 -6.18 -2.57 -28.37
C LYS A 285 -6.86 -3.92 -28.59
N HIS A 286 -6.23 -4.84 -29.33
CA HIS A 286 -6.77 -6.18 -29.56
C HIS A 286 -6.88 -6.98 -28.26
N LEU A 287 -5.84 -6.95 -27.40
CA LEU A 287 -5.84 -7.60 -26.10
C LEU A 287 -6.90 -7.00 -25.17
N ALA A 288 -7.03 -5.68 -25.15
CA ALA A 288 -8.10 -4.97 -24.41
C ALA A 288 -9.50 -5.43 -24.84
N GLN A 289 -9.74 -5.53 -26.15
CA GLN A 289 -11.03 -6.00 -26.66
C GLN A 289 -11.29 -7.47 -26.32
N SER A 290 -10.26 -8.31 -26.39
CA SER A 290 -10.35 -9.74 -25.99
C SER A 290 -10.66 -9.87 -24.50
N LEU A 291 -10.06 -9.03 -23.64
CA LEU A 291 -10.33 -8.98 -22.22
C LEU A 291 -11.80 -8.61 -21.93
N LEU A 292 -12.33 -7.59 -22.61
CA LEU A 292 -13.72 -7.15 -22.48
C LEU A 292 -14.74 -8.12 -23.07
N ASN A 293 -14.33 -9.07 -23.91
CA ASN A 293 -15.18 -10.11 -24.46
C ASN A 293 -15.05 -11.46 -23.71
N SER A 294 -14.16 -11.55 -22.73
CA SER A 294 -13.95 -12.78 -21.95
C SER A 294 -15.01 -12.93 -20.87
N HIS A 295 -15.90 -13.94 -21.02
CA HIS A 295 -16.93 -14.24 -20.02
C HIS A 295 -16.34 -14.45 -18.62
N LYS A 296 -15.21 -15.17 -18.51
CA LYS A 296 -14.49 -15.39 -17.24
C LYS A 296 -14.10 -14.07 -16.59
N ASN A 297 -13.37 -13.20 -17.32
CA ASN A 297 -12.87 -11.95 -16.78
C ASN A 297 -13.99 -10.95 -16.44
N ILE A 298 -15.04 -10.92 -17.25
CA ILE A 298 -16.23 -10.09 -16.97
C ILE A 298 -16.95 -10.58 -15.70
N ALA A 299 -17.14 -11.89 -15.52
CA ALA A 299 -17.75 -12.44 -14.33
C ALA A 299 -16.90 -12.15 -13.06
N GLU A 300 -15.58 -12.34 -13.18
CA GLU A 300 -14.64 -12.02 -12.10
C GLU A 300 -14.76 -10.55 -11.67
N HIS A 301 -14.74 -9.62 -12.63
CA HIS A 301 -14.87 -8.20 -12.38
C HIS A 301 -16.22 -7.84 -11.77
N GLN A 302 -17.30 -8.44 -12.27
CA GLN A 302 -18.66 -8.20 -11.79
C GLN A 302 -18.81 -8.57 -10.31
N TYR A 303 -18.24 -9.70 -9.87
CA TYR A 303 -18.25 -10.08 -8.45
C TYR A 303 -17.62 -9.02 -7.55
N VAL A 304 -16.53 -8.38 -8.00
CA VAL A 304 -15.86 -7.32 -7.22
C VAL A 304 -16.73 -6.05 -7.19
N ALA A 305 -17.22 -5.60 -8.34
CA ALA A 305 -18.00 -4.37 -8.45
C ALA A 305 -19.34 -4.46 -7.67
N GLU A 306 -20.04 -5.60 -7.78
CA GLU A 306 -21.28 -5.86 -7.03
C GLU A 306 -21.02 -5.91 -5.52
N TYR A 307 -19.97 -6.60 -5.07
CA TYR A 307 -19.61 -6.64 -3.66
C TYR A 307 -19.37 -5.26 -3.08
N ILE A 308 -18.56 -4.43 -3.75
CA ILE A 308 -18.29 -3.06 -3.29
C ILE A 308 -19.59 -2.26 -3.22
N LYS A 309 -20.41 -2.32 -4.28
CA LYS A 309 -21.70 -1.63 -4.31
C LYS A 309 -22.62 -2.07 -3.17
N GLU A 310 -22.80 -3.38 -2.97
CA GLU A 310 -23.64 -3.94 -1.91
C GLU A 310 -23.11 -3.56 -0.51
N SER A 311 -21.79 -3.59 -0.31
CA SER A 311 -21.13 -3.17 0.93
C SER A 311 -21.36 -1.70 1.27
N LEU A 312 -21.48 -0.83 0.26
CA LEU A 312 -21.72 0.61 0.44
C LEU A 312 -23.19 0.95 0.66
N ILE A 313 -24.16 0.13 0.25
CA ILE A 313 -25.61 0.40 0.41
C ILE A 313 -25.97 0.79 1.85
N PRO A 314 -25.59 0.04 2.90
CA PRO A 314 -25.95 0.39 4.27
C PRO A 314 -25.26 1.66 4.78
N LEU A 315 -24.13 2.06 4.18
CA LEU A 315 -23.26 3.15 4.61
C LEU A 315 -23.55 4.48 3.90
N CYS A 316 -24.16 4.42 2.71
CA CYS A 316 -24.39 5.57 1.84
C CYS A 316 -25.86 6.01 1.80
N GLN A 317 -26.08 7.29 1.50
CA GLN A 317 -27.38 7.88 1.13
C GLN A 317 -27.71 7.62 -0.35
N SER A 318 -26.67 7.62 -1.19
CA SER A 318 -26.79 7.36 -2.63
C SER A 318 -25.50 6.72 -3.14
N ILE A 319 -25.61 5.90 -4.19
CA ILE A 319 -24.49 5.23 -4.84
C ILE A 319 -24.69 5.31 -6.36
N LYS A 320 -23.62 5.51 -7.08
CA LYS A 320 -23.58 5.45 -8.56
C LYS A 320 -22.32 4.78 -9.05
N ILE A 321 -22.36 4.17 -10.21
CA ILE A 321 -21.18 3.71 -10.94
C ILE A 321 -20.84 4.80 -11.96
N THR A 322 -19.67 5.43 -11.85
CA THR A 322 -19.26 6.55 -12.72
C THR A 322 -18.39 6.10 -13.87
N LYS A 323 -17.67 5.00 -13.71
CA LYS A 323 -16.97 4.28 -14.78
C LYS A 323 -17.38 2.82 -14.70
N GLU A 324 -17.78 2.23 -15.81
CA GLU A 324 -18.20 0.84 -15.85
C GLU A 324 -17.42 0.07 -16.90
N LYS A 325 -16.67 -0.96 -16.45
CA LYS A 325 -15.89 -1.88 -17.29
C LYS A 325 -14.96 -1.18 -18.30
N ASN A 326 -14.31 -0.10 -17.88
CA ASN A 326 -13.28 0.55 -18.68
C ASN A 326 -11.97 -0.24 -18.62
N ILE A 327 -11.09 -0.01 -19.59
CA ILE A 327 -9.73 -0.53 -19.53
C ILE A 327 -8.86 0.45 -18.75
N LEU A 328 -8.23 -0.05 -17.71
CA LEU A 328 -7.12 0.60 -17.04
C LEU A 328 -5.82 0.08 -17.64
N GLU A 329 -5.13 0.95 -18.37
CA GLU A 329 -3.86 0.63 -18.99
C GLU A 329 -2.70 1.05 -18.09
N LEU A 330 -1.82 0.09 -17.77
CA LEU A 330 -0.59 0.27 -17.03
C LEU A 330 0.61 0.07 -17.95
N SER A 331 1.83 0.18 -17.43
CA SER A 331 3.03 0.07 -18.28
C SER A 331 3.14 -1.31 -18.96
N HIS A 332 2.76 -2.39 -18.28
CA HIS A 332 2.90 -3.77 -18.78
C HIS A 332 1.59 -4.57 -18.82
N LEU A 333 0.56 -4.10 -18.13
CA LEU A 333 -0.71 -4.81 -17.95
C LEU A 333 -1.91 -3.93 -18.30
N GLN A 334 -3.03 -4.59 -18.55
CA GLN A 334 -4.34 -3.97 -18.69
C GLN A 334 -5.34 -4.69 -17.80
N HIS A 335 -6.25 -3.93 -17.16
CA HIS A 335 -7.28 -4.46 -16.27
C HIS A 335 -8.65 -3.93 -16.63
N ILE A 336 -9.70 -4.68 -16.30
CA ILE A 336 -11.07 -4.14 -16.30
C ILE A 336 -11.24 -3.34 -15.01
N HIS A 337 -11.73 -2.12 -15.15
CA HIS A 337 -11.86 -1.15 -14.06
C HIS A 337 -13.25 -0.52 -14.05
N SER A 338 -13.87 -0.52 -12.88
CA SER A 338 -15.07 0.27 -12.58
C SER A 338 -14.85 1.15 -11.37
N VAL A 339 -15.53 2.29 -11.32
CA VAL A 339 -15.49 3.22 -10.20
C VAL A 339 -16.87 3.34 -9.58
N ILE A 340 -16.97 3.02 -8.30
CA ILE A 340 -18.18 3.12 -7.51
C ILE A 340 -18.06 4.33 -6.58
N GLU A 341 -18.96 5.29 -6.73
CA GLU A 341 -19.03 6.48 -5.90
C GLU A 341 -20.26 6.46 -5.00
N GLY A 342 -20.14 7.05 -3.81
CA GLY A 342 -21.23 7.15 -2.87
C GLY A 342 -21.21 8.45 -2.07
N LYS A 343 -22.37 8.85 -1.55
CA LYS A 343 -22.51 9.89 -0.53
C LYS A 343 -22.77 9.22 0.82
N LEU A 344 -21.78 9.25 1.71
CA LEU A 344 -21.85 8.63 3.03
C LEU A 344 -22.93 9.27 3.90
N LYS A 345 -23.51 8.48 4.79
CA LYS A 345 -24.29 8.95 5.94
C LYS A 345 -23.35 9.65 6.92
N THR A 346 -23.85 10.66 7.63
CA THR A 346 -23.03 11.52 8.51
C THR A 346 -22.38 10.81 9.70
N THR A 347 -22.88 9.65 10.09
CA THR A 347 -22.39 8.86 11.21
C THR A 347 -21.27 7.89 10.87
N ILE A 348 -21.00 7.69 9.58
CA ILE A 348 -20.03 6.70 9.12
C ILE A 348 -18.61 7.22 9.26
N THR A 349 -17.75 6.42 9.88
CA THR A 349 -16.32 6.70 10.06
C THR A 349 -15.45 5.83 9.16
N ASP A 350 -14.17 6.20 9.01
CA ASP A 350 -13.21 5.42 8.22
C ASP A 350 -12.97 4.02 8.80
N PHE A 351 -13.15 3.82 10.10
CA PHE A 351 -13.00 2.51 10.75
C PHE A 351 -14.12 1.54 10.30
N GLU A 352 -15.35 2.01 10.14
CA GLU A 352 -16.47 1.22 9.61
C GLU A 352 -16.29 0.95 8.12
N LEU A 353 -15.72 1.89 7.36
CA LEU A 353 -15.39 1.68 5.95
C LEU A 353 -14.31 0.61 5.78
N LEU A 354 -13.24 0.68 6.57
CA LEU A 354 -12.16 -0.30 6.56
C LEU A 354 -12.66 -1.71 6.93
N GLU A 355 -13.42 -1.84 8.02
CA GLU A 355 -14.00 -3.11 8.48
C GLU A 355 -14.90 -3.74 7.40
N THR A 356 -15.70 -2.91 6.72
CA THR A 356 -16.64 -3.37 5.70
C THR A 356 -15.94 -3.76 4.40
N LEU A 357 -15.06 -2.89 3.89
CA LEU A 357 -14.47 -3.04 2.56
C LEU A 357 -13.24 -3.93 2.54
N HIS A 358 -12.43 -3.98 3.61
CA HIS A 358 -11.19 -4.74 3.60
C HIS A 358 -11.32 -6.14 4.17
N PRO A 359 -10.80 -7.18 3.48
CA PRO A 359 -10.44 -7.19 2.06
C PRO A 359 -11.65 -7.31 1.13
N THR A 360 -11.50 -6.81 -0.11
CA THR A 360 -12.49 -7.01 -1.19
C THR A 360 -12.31 -8.37 -1.86
N PRO A 361 -13.27 -8.86 -2.66
CA PRO A 361 -13.11 -10.06 -3.48
C PRO A 361 -12.06 -9.91 -4.61
N ALA A 362 -11.54 -8.71 -4.85
CA ALA A 362 -10.41 -8.51 -5.75
C ALA A 362 -9.13 -9.20 -5.24
N THR A 363 -9.02 -9.38 -3.91
CA THR A 363 -7.85 -9.95 -3.26
C THR A 363 -8.17 -11.08 -2.27
N GLY A 364 -9.44 -11.19 -1.85
CA GLY A 364 -9.92 -12.20 -0.92
C GLY A 364 -10.82 -13.24 -1.58
N GLY A 365 -12.04 -13.41 -1.06
CA GLY A 365 -13.03 -14.34 -1.60
C GLY A 365 -14.46 -13.82 -1.49
N LEU A 366 -15.36 -14.45 -2.20
CA LEU A 366 -16.80 -14.16 -2.17
C LEU A 366 -17.60 -15.45 -1.98
N PRO A 367 -18.32 -15.66 -0.88
CA PRO A 367 -18.44 -14.80 0.32
C PRO A 367 -17.12 -14.61 1.09
N LYS A 368 -16.95 -13.44 1.72
CA LYS A 368 -15.71 -13.02 2.40
C LYS A 368 -15.26 -14.04 3.47
N SER A 369 -16.15 -14.48 4.35
CA SER A 369 -15.81 -15.39 5.46
C SER A 369 -15.29 -16.74 4.94
N ILE A 370 -16.03 -17.38 4.02
CA ILE A 370 -15.64 -18.68 3.44
C ILE A 370 -14.30 -18.54 2.70
N GLY A 371 -14.11 -17.43 1.97
CA GLY A 371 -12.89 -17.18 1.23
C GLY A 371 -11.67 -17.01 2.13
N LEU A 372 -11.78 -16.22 3.21
CA LEU A 372 -10.68 -15.99 4.15
C LEU A 372 -10.26 -17.28 4.87
N ASP A 373 -11.22 -18.09 5.31
CA ASP A 373 -10.96 -19.39 5.96
C ASP A 373 -10.24 -20.34 5.00
N LEU A 374 -10.65 -20.36 3.73
CA LEU A 374 -10.05 -21.24 2.74
C LEU A 374 -8.62 -20.78 2.36
N ILE A 375 -8.39 -19.47 2.21
CA ILE A 375 -7.06 -18.89 2.01
C ILE A 375 -6.14 -19.26 3.18
N ALA A 376 -6.61 -19.09 4.41
CA ALA A 376 -5.83 -19.40 5.60
C ALA A 376 -5.40 -20.88 5.65
N ASN A 377 -6.25 -21.79 5.18
CA ASN A 377 -5.96 -23.23 5.17
C ASN A 377 -5.09 -23.67 3.99
N ILE A 378 -5.18 -23.01 2.83
CA ILE A 378 -4.45 -23.42 1.61
C ILE A 378 -3.08 -22.80 1.54
N GLU A 379 -2.96 -21.49 1.82
CA GLU A 379 -1.68 -20.80 1.71
C GLU A 379 -0.77 -21.15 2.89
N SER A 380 0.44 -21.60 2.58
CA SER A 380 1.45 -22.00 3.58
C SER A 380 2.29 -20.84 4.12
N PHE A 381 1.97 -19.59 3.78
CA PHE A 381 2.66 -18.38 4.20
C PHE A 381 1.67 -17.30 4.63
N ASN A 382 2.15 -16.31 5.38
CA ASN A 382 1.39 -15.12 5.72
C ASN A 382 1.51 -14.08 4.60
N ARG A 383 0.41 -13.47 4.19
CA ARG A 383 0.40 -12.37 3.21
C ARG A 383 0.95 -11.07 3.78
N GLY A 384 0.79 -10.84 5.08
CA GLY A 384 1.17 -9.59 5.74
C GLY A 384 0.51 -8.38 5.08
N LEU A 385 1.32 -7.40 4.67
CA LEU A 385 0.85 -6.19 3.97
C LEU A 385 0.49 -6.41 2.50
N TYR A 386 0.90 -7.53 1.89
CA TYR A 386 0.39 -7.89 0.57
C TYR A 386 -1.13 -8.07 0.63
N THR A 387 -1.85 -7.41 -0.27
CA THR A 387 -3.31 -7.29 -0.26
C THR A 387 -3.91 -6.65 0.99
N GLY A 388 -3.09 -6.06 1.83
CA GLY A 388 -3.48 -5.27 2.99
C GLY A 388 -4.04 -3.89 2.61
N ALA A 389 -4.56 -3.14 3.58
CA ALA A 389 -5.02 -1.77 3.41
C ALA A 389 -3.94 -0.78 3.89
N LEU A 390 -3.46 0.08 2.97
CA LEU A 390 -2.31 0.96 3.16
C LEU A 390 -2.72 2.40 2.88
N GLY A 391 -2.48 3.32 3.80
CA GLY A 391 -2.89 4.69 3.53
C GLY A 391 -2.89 5.63 4.74
N MET A 392 -3.80 6.58 4.70
CA MET A 392 -3.92 7.60 5.75
C MET A 392 -5.38 7.99 6.00
N ILE A 393 -5.65 8.38 7.23
CA ILE A 393 -6.92 8.96 7.68
C ILE A 393 -6.65 10.41 8.08
N SER A 394 -7.44 11.35 7.56
CA SER A 394 -7.48 12.72 8.06
C SER A 394 -8.92 13.20 8.22
N HIS A 395 -9.08 14.37 8.80
CA HIS A 395 -10.42 14.94 9.01
C HIS A 395 -11.20 15.11 7.68
N ASN A 396 -10.55 15.64 6.65
CA ASN A 396 -11.20 15.98 5.40
C ASN A 396 -11.02 14.94 4.29
N ILE A 397 -9.88 14.26 4.26
CA ILE A 397 -9.50 13.34 3.19
C ILE A 397 -8.95 12.07 3.83
N THR A 398 -9.47 10.93 3.41
CA THR A 398 -8.93 9.62 3.77
C THR A 398 -8.70 8.84 2.49
N GLU A 399 -7.56 8.20 2.38
CA GLU A 399 -7.22 7.40 1.23
C GLU A 399 -6.52 6.12 1.66
N PHE A 400 -7.04 5.00 1.18
CA PHE A 400 -6.45 3.68 1.36
C PHE A 400 -6.29 2.98 0.02
N PHE A 401 -5.11 2.40 -0.17
CA PHE A 401 -4.76 1.57 -1.31
C PHE A 401 -4.80 0.10 -0.94
N VAL A 402 -5.05 -0.76 -1.93
CA VAL A 402 -4.85 -2.19 -1.80
C VAL A 402 -3.38 -2.51 -2.04
N GLY A 403 -2.72 -3.21 -1.11
CA GLY A 403 -1.28 -3.51 -1.13
C GLY A 403 -0.90 -4.60 -2.14
N ILE A 404 -1.16 -4.37 -3.42
CA ILE A 404 -0.82 -5.28 -4.53
C ILE A 404 0.37 -4.76 -5.34
N ARG A 405 0.88 -5.59 -6.26
CA ARG A 405 2.11 -5.30 -7.01
C ARG A 405 3.19 -4.88 -6.03
N SER A 406 3.47 -5.78 -5.09
CA SER A 406 4.25 -5.44 -3.91
C SER A 406 5.32 -6.48 -3.59
N CYS A 407 6.34 -6.03 -2.89
CA CYS A 407 7.34 -6.90 -2.30
C CYS A 407 7.73 -6.46 -0.89
N LEU A 408 8.17 -7.45 -0.12
CA LEU A 408 8.92 -7.24 1.11
C LEU A 408 10.40 -7.51 0.79
N MET A 409 11.28 -6.57 1.10
CA MET A 409 12.72 -6.82 1.15
C MET A 409 13.12 -7.11 2.58
N GLN A 410 13.91 -8.15 2.78
CA GLN A 410 14.58 -8.44 4.04
C GLN A 410 15.99 -8.92 3.74
N ASP A 411 16.97 -8.18 4.23
CA ASP A 411 18.40 -8.40 3.92
C ASP A 411 18.65 -8.42 2.40
N ASN A 412 19.18 -9.51 1.87
CA ASN A 412 19.43 -9.71 0.43
C ASN A 412 18.32 -10.50 -0.30
N LYS A 413 17.09 -10.53 0.25
CA LYS A 413 15.97 -11.26 -0.34
C LYS A 413 14.79 -10.33 -0.63
N LEU A 414 14.20 -10.52 -1.81
CA LEU A 414 12.94 -9.91 -2.19
C LEU A 414 11.85 -10.97 -2.16
N PHE A 415 10.80 -10.74 -1.39
CA PHE A 415 9.60 -11.57 -1.37
C PHE A 415 8.51 -10.86 -2.17
N ILE A 416 8.37 -11.27 -3.44
CA ILE A 416 7.38 -10.71 -4.37
C ILE A 416 6.10 -11.53 -4.25
N TYR A 417 4.98 -10.83 -4.08
CA TYR A 417 3.67 -11.46 -3.96
C TYR A 417 2.83 -11.20 -5.19
N THR A 418 2.25 -12.28 -5.74
CA THR A 418 1.31 -12.22 -6.87
C THR A 418 0.08 -13.04 -6.55
N GLY A 419 -1.10 -12.68 -7.07
CA GLY A 419 -2.35 -13.39 -6.86
C GLY A 419 -3.15 -13.54 -8.13
N ALA A 420 -3.87 -14.67 -8.26
CA ALA A 420 -4.79 -14.93 -9.34
C ALA A 420 -6.21 -15.19 -8.82
N GLY A 421 -7.20 -14.63 -9.50
CA GLY A 421 -8.62 -14.77 -9.16
C GLY A 421 -9.22 -16.04 -9.72
N ILE A 422 -9.54 -16.98 -8.85
CA ILE A 422 -10.12 -18.28 -9.21
C ILE A 422 -11.64 -18.17 -9.23
N VAL A 423 -12.22 -18.54 -10.35
CA VAL A 423 -13.68 -18.70 -10.58
C VAL A 423 -13.95 -20.09 -11.15
N ALA A 424 -15.22 -20.46 -11.33
CA ALA A 424 -15.61 -21.82 -11.72
C ALA A 424 -14.94 -22.35 -13.01
N ASP A 425 -14.63 -21.43 -13.95
CA ASP A 425 -14.01 -21.77 -15.26
C ASP A 425 -12.49 -21.61 -15.26
N SER A 426 -11.85 -21.39 -14.11
CA SER A 426 -10.39 -21.27 -14.00
C SER A 426 -9.70 -22.61 -14.16
N ASN A 427 -8.52 -22.59 -14.79
CA ASN A 427 -7.60 -23.74 -14.82
C ASN A 427 -6.23 -23.37 -14.23
N ALA A 428 -5.54 -24.37 -13.69
CA ALA A 428 -4.33 -24.15 -12.91
C ALA A 428 -3.17 -23.56 -13.76
N LEU A 429 -3.06 -23.92 -15.03
CA LEU A 429 -1.96 -23.47 -15.89
C LEU A 429 -2.14 -22.00 -16.30
N ASP A 430 -3.35 -21.61 -16.69
CA ASP A 430 -3.62 -20.22 -17.10
C ASP A 430 -3.42 -19.27 -15.93
N GLU A 431 -3.91 -19.65 -14.73
CA GLU A 431 -3.73 -18.86 -13.53
C GLU A 431 -2.25 -18.77 -13.10
N TRP A 432 -1.47 -19.84 -13.28
CA TRP A 432 -0.04 -19.82 -13.03
C TRP A 432 0.69 -18.86 -13.97
N GLN A 433 0.36 -18.90 -15.27
CA GLN A 433 0.92 -17.98 -16.26
C GLN A 433 0.57 -16.51 -15.95
N GLU A 434 -0.64 -16.26 -15.44
CA GLU A 434 -1.02 -14.92 -14.99
C GLU A 434 -0.13 -14.44 -13.82
N LEU A 435 0.19 -15.34 -12.87
CA LEU A 435 1.13 -15.02 -11.78
C LEU A 435 2.54 -14.71 -12.29
N ASP A 436 3.01 -15.43 -13.33
CA ASP A 436 4.33 -15.18 -13.95
C ASP A 436 4.35 -13.81 -14.62
N ILE A 437 3.35 -13.46 -15.41
CA ILE A 437 3.22 -12.14 -16.06
C ILE A 437 3.21 -11.01 -15.02
N LYS A 438 2.48 -11.19 -13.90
CA LYS A 438 2.44 -10.20 -12.83
C LYS A 438 3.79 -10.05 -12.13
N MET A 439 4.51 -11.14 -11.91
CA MET A 439 5.86 -11.14 -11.31
C MET A 439 6.86 -10.44 -12.22
N GLU A 440 6.91 -10.80 -13.50
CA GLU A 440 7.80 -10.20 -14.50
C GLU A 440 7.51 -8.71 -14.66
N SER A 441 6.22 -8.32 -14.71
CA SER A 441 5.81 -6.93 -14.73
C SER A 441 6.33 -6.16 -13.50
N TYR A 442 6.30 -6.76 -12.31
CA TYR A 442 6.83 -6.13 -11.10
C TYR A 442 8.34 -5.96 -11.18
N LEU A 443 9.07 -6.99 -11.57
CA LEU A 443 10.53 -6.94 -11.71
C LEU A 443 10.97 -5.88 -12.74
N SER A 444 10.34 -5.85 -13.91
CA SER A 444 10.65 -4.86 -14.96
C SER A 444 10.33 -3.41 -14.56
N MET A 445 9.36 -3.22 -13.69
CA MET A 445 8.94 -1.92 -13.18
C MET A 445 9.92 -1.35 -12.14
N THR A 446 10.49 -2.24 -11.34
CA THR A 446 11.35 -1.87 -10.20
C THR A 446 12.84 -1.95 -10.52
N TYR A 447 13.23 -2.69 -11.57
CA TYR A 447 14.62 -2.92 -11.95
C TYR A 447 14.86 -2.79 -13.45
N ASP A 448 16.01 -2.24 -13.81
CA ASP A 448 16.54 -2.34 -15.18
C ASP A 448 17.22 -3.72 -15.33
N ILE A 449 16.40 -4.73 -15.62
CA ILE A 449 16.87 -6.11 -15.73
C ILE A 449 17.59 -6.28 -17.08
N SER A 450 18.89 -6.19 -17.12
CA SER A 450 19.68 -6.80 -18.17
C SER A 450 19.92 -8.27 -17.79
N TYR A 451 19.11 -9.16 -18.34
CA TYR A 451 19.41 -10.58 -18.28
C TYR A 451 20.81 -10.81 -18.87
N GLN A 452 21.74 -11.31 -18.08
CA GLN A 452 22.89 -12.02 -18.65
C GLN A 452 22.33 -13.36 -19.14
N GLN A 453 22.23 -13.50 -20.47
CA GLN A 453 22.02 -14.78 -21.15
C GLN A 453 23.23 -15.70 -20.95
#